data_5752a8c5cbef0551cec6205962fc0ea1
#
_entry.id   5752a8c5cbef0551cec6205962fc0ea1
#
_cell.length_a   1.000
_cell.length_b   1.000
_cell.length_c   1.000
_cell.angle_alpha   90.00
_cell.angle_beta   90.00
_cell.angle_gamma   90.00
#
_symmetry.space_group_name_H-M   'P 1'
#
loop_
_entity.id
_entity.type
_entity.pdbx_description
1 polymer ?
#
loop_
_entity_poly.entity_id
_entity_poly.type
_entity_poly.pdbx_seq_one_letter_code
_entity_poly.pdbx_strand_id
1 'polypeptide(L)'
;MSDQIDTRTAWLSPDLLASVRANVPLVYVDAIPVRVDESGRVTQVGLLLRVASDGSISRMLVSGRVLYGERVRDALIRHLEKDLGPLALPKVPANPAPFTIAEYFPDPDISGFVDPRHHAVSLAYVVPVSGDCTPTQQALDLAWFTPAEAASAKIAADMTGGQDRLLRLALAHVGELP
;
A
#
# COMPACT_ATOMS: atom_id res chain seq x y z
N MET A 1 3.51 12.38 27.06
CA MET A 1 4.85 12.16 26.49
C MET A 1 4.69 11.16 25.37
N SER A 2 4.79 11.61 24.13
CA SER A 2 4.79 10.73 22.95
C SER A 2 6.19 10.12 22.88
N ASP A 3 6.33 8.84 23.26
CA ASP A 3 7.52 8.07 22.94
C ASP A 3 7.61 7.96 21.41
N GLN A 4 8.35 8.86 20.79
CA GLN A 4 8.78 8.68 19.40
C GLN A 4 9.68 7.45 19.39
N ILE A 5 9.12 6.34 18.90
CA ILE A 5 9.93 5.15 18.62
C ILE A 5 11.04 5.58 17.68
N ASP A 6 12.29 5.42 18.09
CA ASP A 6 13.43 5.67 17.19
C ASP A 6 13.42 4.62 16.09
N THR A 7 12.77 4.96 14.97
CA THR A 7 12.64 4.09 13.82
C THR A 7 13.99 3.65 13.23
N ARG A 8 15.09 4.34 13.57
CA ARG A 8 16.44 3.97 13.13
C ARG A 8 16.91 2.65 13.73
N THR A 9 16.52 2.34 14.96
CA THR A 9 16.86 1.07 15.63
C THR A 9 15.99 -0.10 15.17
N ALA A 10 14.83 0.17 14.57
CA ALA A 10 13.90 -0.83 14.06
C ALA A 10 14.24 -1.31 12.63
N TRP A 11 15.21 -0.70 11.95
CA TRP A 11 15.67 -1.13 10.63
C TRP A 11 16.72 -2.23 10.77
N LEU A 12 16.43 -3.36 10.14
CA LEU A 12 17.36 -4.49 10.07
C LEU A 12 18.45 -4.21 9.05
N SER A 13 19.67 -4.72 9.33
CA SER A 13 20.71 -4.78 8.31
C SER A 13 20.26 -5.61 7.10
N PRO A 14 20.83 -5.41 5.90
CA PRO A 14 20.45 -6.20 4.72
C PRO A 14 20.53 -7.70 4.94
N ASP A 15 21.59 -8.19 5.58
CA ASP A 15 21.80 -9.63 5.83
C ASP A 15 20.78 -10.20 6.83
N LEU A 16 20.51 -9.46 7.90
CA LEU A 16 19.51 -9.86 8.87
C LEU A 16 18.10 -9.83 8.26
N LEU A 17 17.79 -8.83 7.43
CA LEU A 17 16.51 -8.77 6.71
C LEU A 17 16.36 -9.95 5.74
N ALA A 18 17.43 -10.34 5.04
CA ALA A 18 17.41 -11.51 4.16
C ALA A 18 17.14 -12.79 4.96
N SER A 19 17.79 -12.96 6.12
CA SER A 19 17.54 -14.09 7.01
C SER A 19 16.10 -14.11 7.53
N VAL A 20 15.56 -12.98 7.96
CA VAL A 20 14.18 -12.88 8.43
C VAL A 20 13.19 -13.21 7.30
N ARG A 21 13.40 -12.70 6.10
CA ARG A 21 12.57 -12.99 4.92
C ARG A 21 12.51 -14.49 4.57
N ALA A 22 13.60 -15.19 4.78
CA ALA A 22 13.69 -16.62 4.48
C ALA A 22 13.00 -17.52 5.52
N ASN A 23 12.74 -17.02 6.74
CA ASN A 23 12.37 -17.87 7.86
C ASN A 23 11.03 -17.52 8.51
N VAL A 24 10.53 -16.28 8.36
CA VAL A 24 9.29 -15.86 9.00
C VAL A 24 8.46 -14.96 8.06
N PRO A 25 7.12 -15.03 8.12
CA PRO A 25 6.28 -14.05 7.41
C PRO A 25 6.48 -12.65 7.98
N LEU A 26 6.48 -11.66 7.09
CA LEU A 26 6.59 -10.26 7.46
C LEU A 26 5.22 -9.57 7.45
N VAL A 27 4.99 -8.70 8.42
CA VAL A 27 3.77 -7.88 8.46
C VAL A 27 3.97 -6.63 7.59
N TYR A 28 3.04 -6.43 6.67
CA TYR A 28 2.97 -5.27 5.77
C TYR A 28 1.65 -4.52 5.96
N VAL A 29 1.63 -3.30 5.47
CA VAL A 29 0.40 -2.54 5.20
C VAL A 29 0.33 -2.23 3.72
N ASP A 30 -0.84 -2.39 3.13
CA ASP A 30 -1.20 -1.89 1.81
C ASP A 30 -2.24 -0.79 1.98
N ALA A 31 -2.00 0.37 1.41
CA ALA A 31 -2.93 1.48 1.47
C ALA A 31 -3.36 1.90 0.07
N ILE A 32 -4.66 2.03 -0.11
CA ILE A 32 -5.29 2.56 -1.30
C ILE A 32 -5.70 4.00 -0.99
N PRO A 33 -4.92 5.01 -1.41
CA PRO A 33 -5.27 6.40 -1.21
C PRO A 33 -6.45 6.78 -2.08
N VAL A 34 -7.44 7.46 -1.48
CA VAL A 34 -8.66 7.87 -2.18
C VAL A 34 -8.98 9.34 -1.93
N ARG A 35 -9.66 9.96 -2.89
CA ARG A 35 -10.38 11.22 -2.71
C ARG A 35 -11.84 10.92 -2.47
N VAL A 36 -12.44 11.65 -1.55
CA VAL A 36 -13.86 11.51 -1.22
C VAL A 36 -14.57 12.86 -1.38
N ASP A 37 -15.82 12.82 -1.74
CA ASP A 37 -16.69 14.00 -1.77
C ASP A 37 -17.22 14.36 -0.35
N GLU A 38 -18.08 15.36 -0.27
CA GLU A 38 -18.69 15.83 0.99
C GLU A 38 -19.57 14.76 1.67
N SER A 39 -20.07 13.79 0.90
CA SER A 39 -20.85 12.66 1.42
C SER A 39 -19.99 11.51 1.91
N GLY A 40 -18.67 11.57 1.68
CA GLY A 40 -17.72 10.49 1.99
C GLY A 40 -17.61 9.43 0.90
N ARG A 41 -18.26 9.63 -0.26
CA ARG A 41 -18.16 8.71 -1.39
C ARG A 41 -16.80 8.86 -2.09
N VAL A 42 -16.20 7.74 -2.47
CA VAL A 42 -14.93 7.73 -3.21
C VAL A 42 -15.15 8.26 -4.62
N THR A 43 -14.42 9.31 -4.97
CA THR A 43 -14.46 9.94 -6.30
C THR A 43 -13.22 9.63 -7.13
N GLN A 44 -12.09 9.42 -6.47
CA GLN A 44 -10.83 9.08 -7.15
C GLN A 44 -9.99 8.12 -6.30
N VAL A 45 -9.19 7.32 -6.99
CA VAL A 45 -8.22 6.39 -6.43
C VAL A 45 -6.82 6.77 -6.93
N GLY A 46 -5.87 6.89 -6.01
CA GLY A 46 -4.47 7.20 -6.34
C GLY A 46 -3.65 5.95 -6.56
N LEU A 47 -2.95 5.88 -7.69
CA LEU A 47 -2.02 4.80 -8.02
C LEU A 47 -0.65 5.37 -8.33
N LEU A 48 0.37 4.82 -7.68
CA LEU A 48 1.77 5.17 -7.92
C LEU A 48 2.26 4.54 -9.22
N LEU A 49 3.14 5.22 -9.92
CA LEU A 49 3.91 4.65 -11.03
C LEU A 49 5.34 4.42 -10.54
N ARG A 50 5.81 3.18 -10.63
CA ARG A 50 7.15 2.80 -10.15
C ARG A 50 7.88 1.90 -11.14
N VAL A 51 9.19 1.89 -11.03
CA VAL A 51 10.02 0.87 -11.66
C VAL A 51 10.01 -0.38 -10.78
N ALA A 52 9.53 -1.49 -11.32
CA ALA A 52 9.55 -2.79 -10.66
C ALA A 52 10.98 -3.38 -10.63
N SER A 53 11.19 -4.45 -9.86
CA SER A 53 12.49 -5.08 -9.70
C SER A 53 13.09 -5.66 -10.99
N ASP A 54 12.25 -5.96 -11.97
CA ASP A 54 12.63 -6.43 -13.31
C ASP A 54 12.89 -5.29 -14.32
N GLY A 55 12.80 -4.03 -13.87
CA GLY A 55 12.98 -2.84 -14.70
C GLY A 55 11.72 -2.41 -15.46
N SER A 56 10.63 -3.13 -15.38
CA SER A 56 9.35 -2.72 -15.96
C SER A 56 8.74 -1.57 -15.17
N ILE A 57 7.92 -0.76 -15.83
CA ILE A 57 7.16 0.30 -15.16
C ILE A 57 5.77 -0.26 -14.87
N SER A 58 5.37 -0.20 -13.60
CA SER A 58 4.06 -0.69 -13.17
C SER A 58 3.35 0.29 -12.25
N ARG A 59 2.02 0.19 -12.24
CA ARG A 59 1.19 0.88 -11.25
C ARG A 59 1.13 0.06 -9.97
N MET A 60 1.25 0.75 -8.85
CA MET A 60 1.36 0.10 -7.55
C MET A 60 0.53 0.85 -6.50
N LEU A 61 0.09 0.11 -5.49
CA LEU A 61 -0.47 0.65 -4.26
C LEU A 61 0.65 1.16 -3.35
N VAL A 62 0.30 2.02 -2.39
CA VAL A 62 1.21 2.33 -1.29
C VAL A 62 1.36 1.08 -0.44
N SER A 63 2.58 0.61 -0.26
CA SER A 63 2.86 -0.63 0.45
C SER A 63 4.17 -0.55 1.22
N GLY A 64 4.22 -1.25 2.35
CA GLY A 64 5.47 -1.37 3.07
C GLY A 64 5.37 -2.11 4.39
N ARG A 65 6.54 -2.49 4.89
CA ARG A 65 6.68 -3.27 6.10
C ARG A 65 6.35 -2.45 7.35
N VAL A 66 5.66 -3.09 8.31
CA VAL A 66 5.56 -2.60 9.69
C VAL A 66 6.88 -2.90 10.39
N LEU A 67 7.46 -1.92 11.06
CA LEU A 67 8.73 -2.07 11.78
C LEU A 67 8.52 -2.67 13.17
N TYR A 68 9.56 -3.25 13.73
CA TYR A 68 9.50 -3.73 15.11
C TYR A 68 9.20 -2.59 16.07
N GLY A 69 8.23 -2.78 16.96
CA GLY A 69 7.78 -1.76 17.90
C GLY A 69 6.92 -0.64 17.31
N GLU A 70 6.66 -0.65 16.00
CA GLU A 70 5.83 0.35 15.32
C GLU A 70 4.36 -0.07 15.37
N ARG A 71 3.47 0.89 15.62
CA ARG A 71 2.03 0.67 15.50
C ARG A 71 1.63 0.63 14.02
N VAL A 72 0.65 -0.20 13.68
CA VAL A 72 0.10 -0.29 12.31
C VAL A 72 -0.34 1.08 11.77
N ARG A 73 -0.97 1.90 12.63
CA ARG A 73 -1.35 3.28 12.28
C ARG A 73 -0.15 4.12 11.85
N ASP A 74 0.94 4.02 12.59
CA ASP A 74 2.13 4.84 12.35
C ASP A 74 2.87 4.35 11.08
N ALA A 75 2.88 3.04 10.84
CA ALA A 75 3.35 2.47 9.58
C ALA A 75 2.54 2.97 8.37
N LEU A 76 1.20 2.99 8.46
CA LEU A 76 0.33 3.54 7.42
C LEU A 76 0.67 4.99 7.09
N ILE A 77 0.75 5.84 8.10
CA ILE A 77 1.08 7.26 7.93
C ILE A 77 2.46 7.40 7.31
N ARG A 78 3.46 6.71 7.85
CA ARG A 78 4.84 6.76 7.35
C ARG A 78 4.95 6.37 5.87
N HIS A 79 4.26 5.30 5.45
CA HIS A 79 4.28 4.86 4.05
C HIS A 79 3.50 5.81 3.14
N LEU A 80 2.34 6.32 3.59
CA LEU A 80 1.57 7.30 2.83
C LEU A 80 2.35 8.61 2.65
N GLU A 81 2.94 9.16 3.71
CA GLU A 81 3.74 10.38 3.63
C GLU A 81 5.01 10.18 2.79
N LYS A 82 5.66 9.03 2.93
CA LYS A 82 6.84 8.69 2.12
C LYS A 82 6.51 8.65 0.63
N ASP A 83 5.37 8.10 0.24
CA ASP A 83 5.03 7.84 -1.16
C ASP A 83 4.20 8.97 -1.79
N LEU A 84 3.39 9.67 -0.99
CA LEU A 84 2.51 10.76 -1.47
C LEU A 84 3.00 12.15 -1.08
N GLY A 85 4.01 12.24 -0.24
CA GLY A 85 4.54 13.50 0.28
C GLY A 85 3.93 13.92 1.62
N PRO A 86 4.63 14.82 2.36
CA PRO A 86 4.23 15.22 3.71
C PRO A 86 2.94 16.05 3.77
N LEU A 87 2.50 16.59 2.63
CA LEU A 87 1.27 17.38 2.53
C LEU A 87 0.05 16.57 2.11
N ALA A 88 0.16 15.25 2.00
CA ALA A 88 -0.95 14.37 1.59
C ALA A 88 -2.11 14.35 2.59
N LEU A 89 -1.85 14.61 3.87
CA LEU A 89 -2.82 14.67 4.97
C LEU A 89 -3.74 13.43 5.00
N PRO A 90 -3.19 12.23 5.22
CA PRO A 90 -3.97 11.00 5.28
C PRO A 90 -4.87 10.98 6.52
N LYS A 91 -6.14 10.61 6.32
CA LYS A 91 -7.13 10.49 7.40
C LYS A 91 -7.12 9.06 7.95
N VAL A 92 -6.14 8.76 8.79
CA VAL A 92 -6.01 7.45 9.45
C VAL A 92 -6.59 7.52 10.87
N PRO A 93 -7.62 6.72 11.20
CA PRO A 93 -8.21 6.71 12.55
C PRO A 93 -7.19 6.23 13.60
N ALA A 94 -7.49 6.46 14.88
CA ALA A 94 -6.61 6.04 15.98
C ALA A 94 -6.38 4.53 16.02
N ASN A 95 -7.42 3.76 15.69
CA ASN A 95 -7.38 2.29 15.59
C ASN A 95 -7.90 1.90 14.19
N PRO A 96 -7.02 1.83 13.18
CA PRO A 96 -7.44 1.47 11.83
C PRO A 96 -7.79 -0.01 11.75
N ALA A 97 -8.93 -0.32 11.12
CA ALA A 97 -9.33 -1.69 10.82
C ALA A 97 -9.06 -1.97 9.32
N PRO A 98 -8.35 -3.04 8.96
CA PRO A 98 -8.16 -3.42 7.58
C PRO A 98 -9.48 -3.89 6.97
N PHE A 99 -9.72 -3.59 5.69
CA PHE A 99 -10.89 -4.12 5.00
C PHE A 99 -10.68 -5.58 4.55
N THR A 100 -9.41 -5.98 4.40
CA THR A 100 -9.02 -7.36 4.11
C THR A 100 -7.57 -7.61 4.51
N ILE A 101 -7.19 -8.88 4.50
CA ILE A 101 -5.80 -9.34 4.63
C ILE A 101 -5.40 -9.97 3.30
N ALA A 102 -4.25 -9.57 2.76
CA ALA A 102 -3.65 -10.17 1.58
C ALA A 102 -2.37 -10.92 1.98
N GLU A 103 -2.27 -12.17 1.60
CA GLU A 103 -1.08 -13.00 1.88
C GLU A 103 -0.28 -13.16 0.60
N TYR A 104 0.89 -12.55 0.56
CA TYR A 104 1.83 -12.60 -0.56
C TYR A 104 2.83 -13.74 -0.37
N PHE A 105 2.99 -14.54 -1.41
CA PHE A 105 3.94 -15.65 -1.42
C PHE A 105 4.88 -15.54 -2.62
N PRO A 106 6.10 -16.12 -2.54
CA PRO A 106 6.95 -16.26 -3.73
C PRO A 106 6.34 -17.17 -4.81
N ASP A 107 5.51 -18.13 -4.41
CA ASP A 107 4.80 -19.03 -5.30
C ASP A 107 3.42 -18.46 -5.65
N PRO A 108 3.13 -18.16 -6.93
CA PRO A 108 1.87 -17.57 -7.37
C PRO A 108 0.65 -18.51 -7.17
N ASP A 109 0.86 -19.80 -7.09
CA ASP A 109 -0.22 -20.79 -7.01
C ASP A 109 -0.85 -20.89 -5.61
N ILE A 110 -0.23 -20.30 -4.58
CA ILE A 110 -0.72 -20.38 -3.20
C ILE A 110 -1.91 -19.47 -2.97
N SER A 111 -1.81 -18.19 -3.31
CA SER A 111 -2.87 -17.21 -2.99
C SER A 111 -3.29 -16.32 -4.16
N GLY A 112 -2.49 -16.25 -5.21
CA GLY A 112 -2.64 -15.30 -6.30
C GLY A 112 -2.14 -13.87 -5.97
N PHE A 113 -1.63 -13.64 -4.75
CA PHE A 113 -0.82 -12.47 -4.40
C PHE A 113 0.64 -12.89 -4.37
N VAL A 114 1.49 -12.17 -5.10
CA VAL A 114 2.89 -12.59 -5.33
C VAL A 114 3.87 -11.52 -4.89
N ASP A 115 4.79 -11.91 -4.02
CA ASP A 115 6.04 -11.19 -3.78
C ASP A 115 7.20 -12.19 -3.88
N PRO A 116 8.04 -12.11 -4.92
CA PRO A 116 9.11 -13.09 -5.13
C PRO A 116 10.18 -13.07 -4.04
N ARG A 117 10.18 -12.05 -3.19
CA ARG A 117 11.22 -11.86 -2.17
C ARG A 117 10.95 -12.62 -0.87
N HIS A 118 9.67 -12.86 -0.51
CA HIS A 118 9.30 -13.40 0.80
C HIS A 118 7.80 -13.65 0.97
N HIS A 119 7.46 -14.35 2.06
CA HIS A 119 6.08 -14.42 2.55
C HIS A 119 5.75 -13.13 3.32
N ALA A 120 4.67 -12.45 2.94
CA ALA A 120 4.16 -11.29 3.66
C ALA A 120 2.67 -11.44 3.97
N VAL A 121 2.28 -11.02 5.18
CA VAL A 121 0.88 -10.85 5.58
C VAL A 121 0.61 -9.36 5.59
N SER A 122 -0.17 -8.88 4.64
CA SER A 122 -0.47 -7.46 4.47
C SER A 122 -1.87 -7.13 4.95
N LEU A 123 -1.94 -6.12 5.81
CA LEU A 123 -3.18 -5.50 6.26
C LEU A 123 -3.55 -4.41 5.26
N ALA A 124 -4.70 -4.52 4.60
CA ALA A 124 -5.10 -3.63 3.52
C ALA A 124 -6.13 -2.59 3.97
N TYR A 125 -5.91 -1.33 3.58
CA TYR A 125 -6.71 -0.18 4.01
C TYR A 125 -7.08 0.72 2.84
N VAL A 126 -8.32 1.22 2.83
CA VAL A 126 -8.70 2.38 2.03
C VAL A 126 -8.51 3.62 2.89
N VAL A 127 -7.71 4.57 2.42
CA VAL A 127 -7.33 5.75 3.21
C VAL A 127 -7.68 7.04 2.47
N PRO A 128 -8.66 7.80 2.94
CA PRO A 128 -8.92 9.14 2.41
C PRO A 128 -7.71 10.05 2.64
N VAL A 129 -7.31 10.79 1.60
CA VAL A 129 -6.27 11.81 1.67
C VAL A 129 -6.85 13.13 1.17
N SER A 130 -6.63 14.22 1.90
CA SER A 130 -7.26 15.51 1.62
C SER A 130 -6.28 16.59 1.16
N GLY A 131 -4.98 16.37 1.35
CA GLY A 131 -3.95 17.35 1.02
C GLY A 131 -3.36 17.18 -0.38
N ASP A 132 -2.35 17.99 -0.66
CA ASP A 132 -1.61 17.94 -1.92
C ASP A 132 -0.64 16.75 -1.90
N CYS A 133 -0.78 15.91 -2.91
CA CYS A 133 0.06 14.73 -3.06
C CYS A 133 1.12 14.98 -4.13
N THR A 134 2.37 14.91 -3.72
CA THR A 134 3.53 14.97 -4.61
C THR A 134 4.37 13.73 -4.35
N PRO A 135 4.49 12.80 -5.32
CA PRO A 135 5.25 11.58 -5.13
C PRO A 135 6.70 11.91 -4.79
N THR A 136 7.27 11.15 -3.86
CA THR A 136 8.63 11.34 -3.38
C THR A 136 9.45 10.06 -3.56
N GLN A 137 10.77 10.20 -3.59
CA GLN A 137 11.77 9.13 -3.61
C GLN A 137 11.67 8.17 -4.83
N GLN A 138 11.01 7.00 -4.68
CA GLN A 138 11.04 5.91 -5.66
C GLN A 138 9.84 5.90 -6.61
N ALA A 139 8.85 6.76 -6.39
CA ALA A 139 7.71 6.87 -7.30
C ALA A 139 8.05 7.84 -8.44
N LEU A 140 7.80 7.40 -9.66
CA LEU A 140 7.97 8.23 -10.86
C LEU A 140 6.81 9.23 -11.00
N ASP A 141 5.62 8.81 -10.60
CA ASP A 141 4.39 9.60 -10.70
C ASP A 141 3.31 9.07 -9.75
N LEU A 142 2.29 9.90 -9.51
CA LEU A 142 1.03 9.56 -8.86
C LEU A 142 -0.10 10.00 -9.76
N ALA A 143 -0.92 9.08 -10.21
CA ALA A 143 -2.11 9.39 -11.02
C ALA A 143 -3.39 9.06 -10.26
N TRP A 144 -4.39 9.91 -10.44
CA TRP A 144 -5.72 9.76 -9.87
C TRP A 144 -6.69 9.28 -10.93
N PHE A 145 -7.44 8.25 -10.61
CA PHE A 145 -8.41 7.59 -11.49
C PHE A 145 -9.79 7.60 -10.84
N THR A 146 -10.83 7.75 -11.64
CA THR A 146 -12.18 7.40 -11.16
C THR A 146 -12.25 5.91 -10.78
N PRO A 147 -13.16 5.49 -9.90
CA PRO A 147 -13.31 4.06 -9.57
C PRO A 147 -13.48 3.16 -10.80
N ALA A 148 -14.26 3.61 -11.80
CA ALA A 148 -14.48 2.86 -13.03
C ALA A 148 -13.18 2.70 -13.87
N GLU A 149 -12.38 3.76 -13.98
CA GLU A 149 -11.07 3.70 -14.64
C GLU A 149 -10.11 2.79 -13.88
N ALA A 150 -10.06 2.91 -12.55
CA ALA A 150 -9.22 2.09 -11.68
C ALA A 150 -9.56 0.59 -11.78
N ALA A 151 -10.83 0.24 -11.97
CA ALA A 151 -11.31 -1.12 -12.15
C ALA A 151 -11.11 -1.68 -13.57
N SER A 152 -10.62 -0.87 -14.52
CA SER A 152 -10.52 -1.27 -15.92
C SER A 152 -9.44 -2.32 -16.17
N ALA A 153 -9.63 -3.12 -17.21
CA ALA A 153 -8.65 -4.12 -17.64
C ALA A 153 -7.29 -3.47 -18.02
N LYS A 154 -7.31 -2.22 -18.48
CA LYS A 154 -6.08 -1.46 -18.80
C LYS A 154 -5.25 -1.22 -17.55
N ILE A 155 -5.86 -0.75 -16.47
CA ILE A 155 -5.15 -0.53 -15.19
C ILE A 155 -4.70 -1.87 -14.60
N ALA A 156 -5.55 -2.91 -14.65
CA ALA A 156 -5.17 -4.24 -14.18
C ALA A 156 -3.91 -4.78 -14.89
N ALA A 157 -3.81 -4.57 -16.21
CA ALA A 157 -2.64 -5.00 -16.99
C ALA A 157 -1.35 -4.24 -16.62
N ASP A 158 -1.45 -3.02 -16.08
CA ASP A 158 -0.32 -2.21 -15.64
C ASP A 158 0.10 -2.53 -14.19
N MET A 159 -0.61 -3.42 -13.49
CA MET A 159 -0.34 -3.81 -12.10
C MET A 159 0.28 -5.21 -12.02
N THR A 160 1.06 -5.45 -10.98
CA THR A 160 1.75 -6.73 -10.76
C THR A 160 1.48 -7.26 -9.35
N GLY A 161 1.82 -8.54 -9.11
CA GLY A 161 1.76 -9.14 -7.79
C GLY A 161 0.35 -9.35 -7.23
N GLY A 162 -0.71 -9.27 -8.04
CA GLY A 162 -2.09 -9.37 -7.58
C GLY A 162 -2.66 -8.07 -6.98
N GLN A 163 -1.96 -6.96 -7.10
CA GLN A 163 -2.42 -5.68 -6.56
C GLN A 163 -3.66 -5.14 -7.27
N ASP A 164 -3.87 -5.48 -8.54
CA ASP A 164 -5.12 -5.23 -9.28
C ASP A 164 -6.32 -5.88 -8.60
N ARG A 165 -6.13 -7.12 -8.14
CA ARG A 165 -7.15 -7.87 -7.38
C ARG A 165 -7.43 -7.21 -6.03
N LEU A 166 -6.38 -6.76 -5.32
CA LEU A 166 -6.55 -6.04 -4.05
C LEU A 166 -7.28 -4.71 -4.25
N LEU A 167 -6.97 -3.98 -5.32
CA LEU A 167 -7.66 -2.76 -5.71
C LEU A 167 -9.16 -3.02 -5.98
N ARG A 168 -9.50 -4.09 -6.70
CA ARG A 168 -10.90 -4.46 -6.94
C ARG A 168 -11.64 -4.80 -5.65
N LEU A 169 -10.99 -5.50 -4.71
CA LEU A 169 -11.56 -5.77 -3.38
C LEU A 169 -11.80 -4.47 -2.59
N ALA A 170 -10.90 -3.50 -2.69
CA ALA A 170 -11.08 -2.19 -2.08
C ALA A 170 -12.28 -1.43 -2.66
N LEU A 171 -12.40 -1.41 -4.00
CA LEU A 171 -13.54 -0.78 -4.68
C LEU A 171 -14.87 -1.45 -4.32
N ALA A 172 -14.90 -2.78 -4.24
CA ALA A 172 -16.08 -3.51 -3.77
C ALA A 172 -16.42 -3.16 -2.32
N HIS A 173 -15.42 -3.05 -1.45
CA HIS A 173 -15.61 -2.69 -0.04
C HIS A 173 -16.24 -1.31 0.15
N VAL A 174 -15.86 -0.34 -0.68
CA VAL A 174 -16.42 1.04 -0.63
C VAL A 174 -17.67 1.22 -1.51
N GLY A 175 -18.17 0.15 -2.15
CA GLY A 175 -19.38 0.20 -2.98
C GLY A 175 -19.19 0.88 -4.35
N GLU A 176 -17.97 0.97 -4.84
CA GLU A 176 -17.62 1.65 -6.09
C GLU A 176 -17.10 0.68 -7.18
N LEU A 177 -17.23 -0.62 -6.99
CA LEU A 177 -16.94 -1.60 -8.05
C LEU A 177 -18.09 -1.59 -9.06
N PRO A 178 -17.85 -1.28 -10.34
CA PRO A 178 -18.86 -1.26 -11.37
C PRO A 178 -19.39 -2.67 -11.73
#